data_407dccbf6e9bff03a31aa50415a685df
#
_entry.id   407dccbf6e9bff03a31aa50415a685df
#
_cell.length_a   1.000
_cell.length_b   1.000
_cell.length_c   1.000
_cell.angle_alpha   90.00
_cell.angle_beta   90.00
_cell.angle_gamma   90.00
#
_symmetry.space_group_name_H-M   'P 1'
#
loop_
_entity.id
_entity.type
_entity.pdbx_description
1 polymer ?
#
loop_
_entity_poly.entity_id
_entity_poly.type
_entity_poly.pdbx_seq_one_letter_code
_entity_poly.pdbx_strand_id
1 'polypeptide(L)'
;VLNMLYKYTSLQSSFSVNNIALVNGRPMLLNLKEMIKYFVDHRHDVVVRRTKYNLKKAEERAHILDGLIIASDNIDKVIEIIKSSSNADNARENLIKEFSLTEVQAKAIVEMRLRQLTGLEQDKLRSEHAELLELIKDLKDILDNKERRMLIIKNELIEIKEKYGDERRSVIEFAGGEFSIEDMIPDEKVVITISHAGYIKRTSLDEY
;
A
#
# COMPACT_ATOMS: atom_id res chain seq x y z
N VAL A 1 -38.82 15.86 26.47
CA VAL A 1 -38.81 16.28 25.06
C VAL A 1 -37.77 15.44 24.28
N LEU A 2 -36.51 15.35 24.73
CA LEU A 2 -35.44 14.65 24.00
C LEU A 2 -35.75 13.14 23.78
N ASN A 3 -36.20 12.45 24.83
CA ASN A 3 -36.59 11.02 24.74
C ASN A 3 -37.72 10.78 23.73
N MET A 4 -38.67 11.71 23.63
CA MET A 4 -39.74 11.65 22.62
C MET A 4 -39.18 11.86 21.20
N LEU A 5 -38.19 12.72 21.01
CA LEU A 5 -37.53 12.90 19.73
C LEU A 5 -36.78 11.62 19.32
N TYR A 6 -36.05 11.00 20.22
CA TYR A 6 -35.37 9.74 19.94
C TYR A 6 -36.33 8.61 19.56
N LYS A 7 -37.51 8.51 20.22
CA LYS A 7 -38.48 7.46 19.96
C LYS A 7 -39.30 7.67 18.69
N TYR A 8 -39.73 8.90 18.43
CA TYR A 8 -40.68 9.21 17.35
C TYR A 8 -40.04 9.84 16.10
N THR A 9 -38.75 10.05 16.07
CA THR A 9 -38.04 10.60 14.92
C THR A 9 -36.82 9.75 14.56
N SER A 10 -36.22 10.00 13.40
CA SER A 10 -34.96 9.36 12.98
C SER A 10 -33.71 9.94 13.66
N LEU A 11 -33.85 10.67 14.77
CA LEU A 11 -32.72 11.23 15.50
C LEU A 11 -31.83 10.15 16.13
N GLN A 12 -32.40 9.01 16.48
CA GLN A 12 -31.71 7.79 16.86
C GLN A 12 -32.10 6.70 15.88
N SER A 13 -31.09 6.05 15.26
CA SER A 13 -31.30 4.96 14.35
C SER A 13 -30.27 3.85 14.59
N SER A 14 -30.67 2.61 14.34
CA SER A 14 -29.75 1.48 14.37
C SER A 14 -29.16 1.22 12.99
N PHE A 15 -27.88 0.93 12.94
CA PHE A 15 -27.20 0.52 11.73
C PHE A 15 -26.54 -0.85 11.94
N SER A 16 -26.99 -1.83 11.16
CA SER A 16 -26.40 -3.18 11.20
C SER A 16 -25.18 -3.24 10.30
N VAL A 17 -24.02 -3.48 10.90
CA VAL A 17 -22.75 -3.61 10.17
C VAL A 17 -22.72 -4.96 9.45
N ASN A 18 -22.75 -4.92 8.12
CA ASN A 18 -22.64 -6.10 7.25
C ASN A 18 -21.55 -5.83 6.19
N ASN A 19 -20.29 -6.03 6.57
CA ASN A 19 -19.14 -5.73 5.71
C ASN A 19 -18.81 -6.94 4.84
N ILE A 20 -19.18 -6.88 3.57
CA ILE A 20 -18.80 -7.87 2.57
C ILE A 20 -17.64 -7.32 1.74
N ALA A 21 -16.55 -8.09 1.64
CA ALA A 21 -15.40 -7.77 0.80
C ALA A 21 -14.95 -8.99 -0.01
N LEU A 22 -14.23 -8.73 -1.10
CA LEU A 22 -13.63 -9.79 -1.89
C LEU A 22 -12.27 -10.18 -1.30
N VAL A 23 -12.18 -11.41 -0.84
CA VAL A 23 -10.92 -12.02 -0.38
C VAL A 23 -10.54 -13.12 -1.37
N ASN A 24 -9.38 -12.96 -2.04
CA ASN A 24 -8.92 -13.87 -3.09
C ASN A 24 -9.99 -14.13 -4.17
N GLY A 25 -10.73 -13.09 -4.55
CA GLY A 25 -11.78 -13.17 -5.57
C GLY A 25 -13.11 -13.77 -5.09
N ARG A 26 -13.27 -14.08 -3.80
CA ARG A 26 -14.50 -14.62 -3.22
C ARG A 26 -15.13 -13.62 -2.26
N PRO A 27 -16.45 -13.39 -2.33
CA PRO A 27 -17.13 -12.54 -1.35
C PRO A 27 -17.14 -13.21 0.02
N MET A 28 -16.74 -12.49 1.06
CA MET A 28 -16.75 -12.94 2.45
C MET A 28 -17.30 -11.84 3.35
N LEU A 29 -18.07 -12.23 4.34
CA LEU A 29 -18.50 -11.36 5.43
C LEU A 29 -17.35 -11.24 6.41
N LEU A 30 -16.88 -10.01 6.66
CA LEU A 30 -15.69 -9.73 7.46
C LEU A 30 -16.03 -8.86 8.67
N ASN A 31 -15.45 -9.18 9.81
CA ASN A 31 -15.38 -8.27 10.94
C ASN A 31 -14.23 -7.26 10.76
N LEU A 32 -14.20 -6.22 11.60
CA LEU A 32 -13.18 -5.14 11.49
C LEU A 32 -11.74 -5.68 11.57
N LYS A 33 -11.48 -6.62 12.45
CA LYS A 33 -10.14 -7.23 12.60
C LYS A 33 -9.71 -7.96 11.33
N GLU A 34 -10.61 -8.71 10.71
CA GLU A 34 -10.36 -9.43 9.47
C GLU A 34 -10.14 -8.48 8.30
N MET A 35 -10.92 -7.39 8.21
CA MET A 35 -10.72 -6.36 7.20
C MET A 35 -9.32 -5.76 7.28
N ILE A 36 -8.88 -5.37 8.48
CA ILE A 36 -7.54 -4.83 8.69
C ILE A 36 -6.48 -5.88 8.34
N LYS A 37 -6.66 -7.13 8.76
CA LYS A 37 -5.73 -8.23 8.46
C LYS A 37 -5.57 -8.42 6.95
N TYR A 38 -6.67 -8.59 6.22
CA TYR A 38 -6.61 -8.80 4.77
C TYR A 38 -6.07 -7.57 4.02
N PHE A 39 -6.33 -6.37 4.52
CA PHE A 39 -5.70 -5.16 3.98
C PHE A 39 -4.16 -5.19 4.14
N VAL A 40 -3.66 -5.53 5.33
CA VAL A 40 -2.22 -5.64 5.59
C VAL A 40 -1.59 -6.75 4.75
N ASP A 41 -2.23 -7.91 4.64
CA ASP A 41 -1.77 -9.03 3.82
C ASP A 41 -1.69 -8.61 2.34
N HIS A 42 -2.71 -7.92 1.83
CA HIS A 42 -2.69 -7.39 0.46
C HIS A 42 -1.56 -6.36 0.25
N ARG A 43 -1.37 -5.43 1.21
CA ARG A 43 -0.24 -4.47 1.15
C ARG A 43 1.10 -5.18 1.12
N HIS A 44 1.26 -6.23 1.92
CA HIS A 44 2.47 -7.05 1.92
C HIS A 44 2.73 -7.66 0.53
N ASP A 45 1.73 -8.25 -0.11
CA ASP A 45 1.83 -8.81 -1.47
C ASP A 45 2.17 -7.74 -2.51
N VAL A 46 1.59 -6.54 -2.39
CA VAL A 46 1.91 -5.41 -3.27
C VAL A 46 3.37 -4.99 -3.11
N VAL A 47 3.89 -4.87 -1.88
CA VAL A 47 5.30 -4.54 -1.62
C VAL A 47 6.22 -5.61 -2.22
N VAL A 48 5.93 -6.90 -2.02
CA VAL A 48 6.72 -7.99 -2.60
C VAL A 48 6.74 -7.93 -4.13
N ARG A 49 5.60 -7.73 -4.78
CA ARG A 49 5.51 -7.64 -6.25
C ARG A 49 6.24 -6.41 -6.78
N ARG A 50 6.07 -5.26 -6.14
CA ARG A 50 6.78 -4.01 -6.48
C ARG A 50 8.29 -4.19 -6.36
N THR A 51 8.76 -4.77 -5.26
CA THR A 51 10.18 -5.01 -5.02
C THR A 51 10.78 -5.99 -6.04
N LYS A 52 10.08 -7.09 -6.36
CA LYS A 52 10.51 -8.03 -7.41
C LYS A 52 10.62 -7.37 -8.79
N TYR A 53 9.66 -6.52 -9.13
CA TYR A 53 9.69 -5.79 -10.39
C TYR A 53 10.88 -4.82 -10.45
N ASN A 54 11.09 -4.05 -9.39
CA ASN A 54 12.20 -3.10 -9.30
C ASN A 54 13.56 -3.83 -9.31
N LEU A 55 13.67 -4.95 -8.61
CA LEU A 55 14.87 -5.80 -8.62
C LEU A 55 15.19 -6.27 -10.04
N LYS A 56 14.21 -6.83 -10.74
CA LYS A 56 14.39 -7.27 -12.12
C LYS A 56 14.88 -6.13 -13.02
N LYS A 57 14.28 -4.94 -12.89
CA LYS A 57 14.69 -3.75 -13.67
C LYS A 57 16.09 -3.27 -13.34
N ALA A 58 16.46 -3.28 -12.07
CA ALA A 58 17.80 -2.91 -11.63
C ALA A 58 18.85 -3.93 -12.12
N GLU A 59 18.57 -5.24 -12.04
CA GLU A 59 19.45 -6.30 -12.54
C GLU A 59 19.60 -6.23 -14.07
N GLU A 60 18.52 -6.01 -14.82
CA GLU A 60 18.57 -5.81 -16.28
C GLU A 60 19.45 -4.60 -16.66
N ARG A 61 19.33 -3.50 -15.91
CA ARG A 61 20.13 -2.28 -16.17
C ARG A 61 21.59 -2.47 -15.77
N ALA A 62 21.86 -3.06 -14.60
CA ALA A 62 23.22 -3.35 -14.16
C ALA A 62 23.94 -4.28 -15.15
N HIS A 63 23.25 -5.31 -15.65
CA HIS A 63 23.78 -6.22 -16.65
C HIS A 63 24.20 -5.51 -17.96
N ILE A 64 23.42 -4.52 -18.41
CA ILE A 64 23.80 -3.70 -19.58
C ILE A 64 25.02 -2.85 -19.27
N LEU A 65 25.07 -2.23 -18.08
CA LEU A 65 26.19 -1.41 -17.66
C LEU A 65 27.49 -2.21 -17.52
N ASP A 66 27.42 -3.45 -17.01
CA ASP A 66 28.57 -4.38 -17.00
C ASP A 66 29.19 -4.51 -18.40
N GLY A 67 28.37 -4.75 -19.41
CA GLY A 67 28.82 -4.86 -20.78
C GLY A 67 29.43 -3.56 -21.32
N LEU A 68 28.83 -2.40 -21.02
CA LEU A 68 29.34 -1.09 -21.44
C LEU A 68 30.66 -0.74 -20.74
N ILE A 69 30.84 -1.14 -19.48
CA ILE A 69 32.12 -0.95 -18.74
C ILE A 69 33.21 -1.82 -19.37
N ILE A 70 32.94 -3.09 -19.66
CA ILE A 70 33.89 -3.98 -20.35
C ILE A 70 34.30 -3.40 -21.70
N ALA A 71 33.32 -2.87 -22.46
CA ALA A 71 33.63 -2.23 -23.75
C ALA A 71 34.44 -0.96 -23.61
N SER A 72 34.16 -0.16 -22.59
CA SER A 72 34.89 1.09 -22.27
C SER A 72 36.35 0.82 -21.89
N ASP A 73 36.59 -0.25 -21.11
CA ASP A 73 37.94 -0.64 -20.69
C ASP A 73 38.75 -1.24 -21.83
N ASN A 74 38.09 -1.72 -22.90
CA ASN A 74 38.74 -2.34 -24.07
C ASN A 74 38.38 -1.62 -25.38
N ILE A 75 38.24 -0.31 -25.33
CA ILE A 75 37.65 0.49 -26.41
C ILE A 75 38.34 0.32 -27.76
N ASP A 76 39.69 0.27 -27.81
CA ASP A 76 40.44 0.11 -29.06
C ASP A 76 40.07 -1.20 -29.76
N LYS A 77 40.02 -2.27 -29.02
CA LYS A 77 39.65 -3.61 -29.51
C LYS A 77 38.20 -3.68 -29.97
N VAL A 78 37.28 -3.04 -29.25
CA VAL A 78 35.86 -2.92 -29.62
C VAL A 78 35.73 -2.17 -30.97
N ILE A 79 36.46 -1.05 -31.14
CA ILE A 79 36.45 -0.28 -32.38
C ILE A 79 37.05 -1.10 -33.56
N GLU A 80 38.09 -1.85 -33.33
CA GLU A 80 38.72 -2.71 -34.34
C GLU A 80 37.73 -3.79 -34.82
N ILE A 81 37.03 -4.48 -33.87
CA ILE A 81 36.01 -5.48 -34.16
C ILE A 81 34.86 -4.90 -34.98
N ILE A 82 34.35 -3.72 -34.54
CA ILE A 82 33.23 -3.07 -35.25
C ILE A 82 33.64 -2.67 -36.66
N LYS A 83 34.86 -2.11 -36.86
CA LYS A 83 35.34 -1.70 -38.16
C LYS A 83 35.64 -2.90 -39.12
N SER A 84 36.07 -4.04 -38.60
CA SER A 84 36.35 -5.23 -39.36
C SER A 84 35.10 -6.05 -39.73
N SER A 85 33.96 -5.76 -39.06
CA SER A 85 32.71 -6.46 -39.28
C SER A 85 31.95 -5.91 -40.50
N SER A 86 31.32 -6.81 -41.28
CA SER A 86 30.61 -6.46 -42.53
C SER A 86 29.26 -5.79 -42.27
N ASN A 87 28.62 -6.06 -41.11
CA ASN A 87 27.33 -5.50 -40.70
C ASN A 87 27.22 -5.51 -39.15
N ALA A 88 26.15 -4.88 -38.65
CA ALA A 88 25.91 -4.78 -37.21
C ALA A 88 25.67 -6.14 -36.52
N ASP A 89 25.09 -7.11 -37.22
CA ASP A 89 24.83 -8.45 -36.67
C ASP A 89 26.15 -9.21 -36.50
N ASN A 90 27.03 -9.17 -37.51
CA ASN A 90 28.37 -9.76 -37.44
C ASN A 90 29.24 -9.08 -36.36
N ALA A 91 29.13 -7.78 -36.20
CA ALA A 91 29.83 -7.06 -35.10
C ALA A 91 29.36 -7.56 -33.72
N ARG A 92 28.04 -7.78 -33.53
CA ARG A 92 27.50 -8.35 -32.29
C ARG A 92 28.04 -9.74 -32.00
N GLU A 93 28.01 -10.65 -33.02
CA GLU A 93 28.54 -12.01 -32.86
C GLU A 93 30.03 -12.01 -32.49
N ASN A 94 30.82 -11.16 -33.12
CA ASN A 94 32.25 -11.08 -32.85
C ASN A 94 32.52 -10.53 -31.43
N LEU A 95 31.76 -9.50 -30.96
CA LEU A 95 31.84 -8.98 -29.60
C LEU A 95 31.45 -10.02 -28.55
N ILE A 96 30.41 -10.82 -28.81
CA ILE A 96 29.98 -11.91 -27.93
C ILE A 96 31.10 -12.94 -27.77
N LYS A 97 31.72 -13.36 -28.89
CA LYS A 97 32.79 -14.36 -28.88
C LYS A 97 34.05 -13.84 -28.15
N GLU A 98 34.44 -12.60 -28.41
CA GLU A 98 35.71 -12.04 -27.89
C GLU A 98 35.63 -11.71 -26.39
N PHE A 99 34.51 -11.12 -25.94
CA PHE A 99 34.36 -10.65 -24.55
C PHE A 99 33.42 -11.52 -23.73
N SER A 100 32.94 -12.65 -24.24
CA SER A 100 31.95 -13.51 -23.58
C SER A 100 30.70 -12.76 -23.10
N LEU A 101 30.24 -11.79 -23.92
CA LEU A 101 29.09 -10.94 -23.63
C LEU A 101 27.79 -11.65 -23.98
N THR A 102 26.70 -11.19 -23.36
CA THR A 102 25.35 -11.58 -23.78
C THR A 102 24.90 -10.78 -25.01
N GLU A 103 23.91 -11.30 -25.73
CA GLU A 103 23.35 -10.61 -26.91
C GLU A 103 22.84 -9.19 -26.56
N VAL A 104 22.21 -9.02 -25.38
CA VAL A 104 21.72 -7.73 -24.90
C VAL A 104 22.86 -6.74 -24.68
N GLN A 105 23.97 -7.19 -24.08
CA GLN A 105 25.16 -6.36 -23.86
C GLN A 105 25.82 -5.99 -25.18
N ALA A 106 26.03 -6.95 -26.06
CA ALA A 106 26.63 -6.69 -27.38
C ALA A 106 25.79 -5.73 -28.23
N LYS A 107 24.46 -5.84 -28.16
CA LYS A 107 23.55 -4.89 -28.81
C LYS A 107 23.72 -3.49 -28.25
N ALA A 108 23.77 -3.33 -26.93
CA ALA A 108 23.97 -2.04 -26.27
C ALA A 108 25.31 -1.41 -26.64
N ILE A 109 26.37 -2.21 -26.83
CA ILE A 109 27.69 -1.74 -27.25
C ILE A 109 27.67 -1.23 -28.70
N VAL A 110 27.05 -1.96 -29.61
CA VAL A 110 26.95 -1.55 -31.02
C VAL A 110 26.09 -0.31 -31.19
N GLU A 111 25.07 -0.13 -30.37
CA GLU A 111 24.20 1.06 -30.35
C GLU A 111 24.79 2.25 -29.53
N MET A 112 25.96 2.06 -28.93
CA MET A 112 26.61 3.09 -28.09
C MET A 112 27.06 4.29 -28.93
N ARG A 113 26.78 5.49 -28.44
CA ARG A 113 27.16 6.73 -29.10
C ARG A 113 28.62 7.09 -28.75
N LEU A 114 29.38 7.66 -29.70
CA LEU A 114 30.75 8.10 -29.51
C LEU A 114 30.93 9.05 -28.30
N ARG A 115 29.92 9.87 -28.00
CA ARG A 115 29.93 10.72 -26.80
C ARG A 115 30.10 9.93 -25.49
N GLN A 116 29.60 8.74 -25.41
CA GLN A 116 29.64 7.90 -24.19
C GLN A 116 31.07 7.34 -23.93
N LEU A 117 31.98 7.51 -24.87
CA LEU A 117 33.40 7.12 -24.75
C LEU A 117 34.27 8.17 -24.06
N THR A 118 33.72 9.33 -23.71
CA THR A 118 34.48 10.37 -23.00
C THR A 118 34.69 9.97 -21.53
N GLY A 119 35.84 10.36 -20.94
CA GLY A 119 36.16 9.97 -19.54
C GLY A 119 35.09 10.35 -18.55
N LEU A 120 34.47 11.53 -18.66
CA LEU A 120 33.37 11.97 -17.78
C LEU A 120 32.14 11.07 -17.87
N GLU A 121 31.80 10.55 -19.04
CA GLU A 121 30.66 9.64 -19.21
C GLU A 121 31.00 8.23 -18.70
N GLN A 122 32.26 7.80 -18.82
CA GLN A 122 32.73 6.54 -18.24
C GLN A 122 32.63 6.55 -16.71
N ASP A 123 33.01 7.63 -16.07
CA ASP A 123 32.90 7.79 -14.62
C ASP A 123 31.42 7.76 -14.16
N LYS A 124 30.54 8.38 -14.94
CA LYS A 124 29.09 8.29 -14.66
C LYS A 124 28.53 6.87 -14.79
N LEU A 125 28.94 6.11 -15.81
CA LEU A 125 28.54 4.72 -15.97
C LEU A 125 28.98 3.85 -14.79
N ARG A 126 30.20 4.05 -14.30
CA ARG A 126 30.73 3.34 -13.13
C ARG A 126 29.99 3.73 -11.84
N SER A 127 29.69 5.03 -11.67
CA SER A 127 28.89 5.51 -10.52
C SER A 127 27.47 4.95 -10.55
N GLU A 128 26.79 5.02 -11.71
CA GLU A 128 25.44 4.43 -11.88
C GLU A 128 25.45 2.92 -11.59
N HIS A 129 26.48 2.22 -12.06
CA HIS A 129 26.61 0.79 -11.80
C HIS A 129 26.77 0.47 -10.30
N ALA A 130 27.62 1.22 -9.59
CA ALA A 130 27.83 1.06 -8.16
C ALA A 130 26.53 1.32 -7.36
N GLU A 131 25.81 2.39 -7.69
CA GLU A 131 24.51 2.73 -7.08
C GLU A 131 23.48 1.62 -7.32
N LEU A 132 23.44 1.05 -8.54
CA LEU A 132 22.53 -0.06 -8.86
C LEU A 132 22.87 -1.33 -8.10
N LEU A 133 24.15 -1.66 -7.89
CA LEU A 133 24.55 -2.81 -7.09
C LEU A 133 24.11 -2.66 -5.62
N GLU A 134 24.23 -1.46 -5.06
CA GLU A 134 23.72 -1.18 -3.72
C GLU A 134 22.19 -1.29 -3.67
N LEU A 135 21.49 -0.75 -4.66
CA LEU A 135 20.02 -0.87 -4.77
C LEU A 135 19.58 -2.34 -4.89
N ILE A 136 20.27 -3.14 -5.71
CA ILE A 136 19.99 -4.58 -5.87
C ILE A 136 20.15 -5.30 -4.53
N LYS A 137 21.21 -5.00 -3.79
CA LYS A 137 21.43 -5.57 -2.45
C LYS A 137 20.32 -5.20 -1.48
N ASP A 138 19.90 -3.93 -1.48
CA ASP A 138 18.80 -3.42 -0.66
C ASP A 138 17.46 -4.11 -1.00
N LEU A 139 17.13 -4.22 -2.30
CA LEU A 139 15.91 -4.86 -2.77
C LEU A 139 15.89 -6.36 -2.44
N LYS A 140 17.03 -7.06 -2.51
CA LYS A 140 17.16 -8.46 -2.09
C LYS A 140 16.90 -8.61 -0.58
N ASP A 141 17.50 -7.74 0.24
CA ASP A 141 17.26 -7.77 1.69
C ASP A 141 15.78 -7.50 2.05
N ILE A 142 15.11 -6.59 1.34
CA ILE A 142 13.65 -6.38 1.51
C ILE A 142 12.87 -7.66 1.18
N LEU A 143 13.24 -8.42 0.15
CA LEU A 143 12.57 -9.67 -0.22
C LEU A 143 12.82 -10.78 0.80
N ASP A 144 14.00 -10.86 1.38
CA ASP A 144 14.37 -11.90 2.33
C ASP A 144 13.83 -11.63 3.74
N ASN A 145 13.74 -10.34 4.14
CA ASN A 145 13.36 -9.95 5.49
C ASN A 145 11.89 -9.50 5.57
N LYS A 146 11.05 -10.32 6.23
CA LYS A 146 9.63 -10.00 6.43
C LYS A 146 9.43 -8.78 7.34
N GLU A 147 10.23 -8.62 8.38
CA GLU A 147 10.09 -7.50 9.32
C GLU A 147 10.35 -6.17 8.63
N ARG A 148 11.35 -6.13 7.74
CA ARG A 148 11.65 -4.96 6.93
C ARG A 148 10.50 -4.59 6.00
N ARG A 149 9.84 -5.56 5.37
CA ARG A 149 8.63 -5.32 4.57
C ARG A 149 7.50 -4.74 5.40
N MET A 150 7.28 -5.26 6.61
CA MET A 150 6.26 -4.74 7.52
C MET A 150 6.58 -3.32 7.99
N LEU A 151 7.86 -2.99 8.21
CA LEU A 151 8.30 -1.65 8.54
C LEU A 151 8.03 -0.66 7.38
N ILE A 152 8.28 -1.06 6.14
CA ILE A 152 7.95 -0.25 4.95
C ILE A 152 6.45 0.06 4.92
N ILE A 153 5.59 -0.95 5.09
CA ILE A 153 4.14 -0.78 5.11
C ILE A 153 3.73 0.18 6.23
N LYS A 154 4.30 0.01 7.43
CA LYS A 154 4.03 0.88 8.58
C LYS A 154 4.39 2.34 8.27
N ASN A 155 5.57 2.58 7.72
CA ASN A 155 6.03 3.94 7.40
C ASN A 155 5.16 4.59 6.32
N GLU A 156 4.81 3.87 5.26
CA GLU A 156 3.88 4.35 4.22
C GLU A 156 2.50 4.75 4.80
N LEU A 157 1.99 3.96 5.76
CA LEU A 157 0.72 4.26 6.43
C LEU A 157 0.82 5.46 7.39
N ILE A 158 1.95 5.62 8.08
CA ILE A 158 2.22 6.78 8.95
C ILE A 158 2.25 8.06 8.11
N GLU A 159 2.96 8.05 6.98
CA GLU A 159 3.00 9.19 6.06
C GLU A 159 1.60 9.60 5.58
N ILE A 160 0.77 8.62 5.21
CA ILE A 160 -0.63 8.88 4.83
C ILE A 160 -1.42 9.47 6.00
N LYS A 161 -1.23 8.95 7.21
CA LYS A 161 -1.90 9.46 8.40
C LYS A 161 -1.50 10.90 8.70
N GLU A 162 -0.22 11.24 8.62
CA GLU A 162 0.27 12.59 8.87
C GLU A 162 -0.24 13.59 7.83
N LYS A 163 -0.35 13.17 6.57
CA LYS A 163 -0.77 14.05 5.46
C LYS A 163 -2.29 14.24 5.38
N TYR A 164 -3.07 13.22 5.72
CA TYR A 164 -4.52 13.19 5.48
C TYR A 164 -5.34 12.85 6.72
N GLY A 165 -4.70 12.60 7.88
CA GLY A 165 -5.41 12.29 9.12
C GLY A 165 -6.14 13.51 9.67
N ASP A 166 -7.39 13.31 10.07
CA ASP A 166 -8.21 14.29 10.80
C ASP A 166 -8.75 13.70 12.09
N GLU A 167 -9.20 14.58 12.99
CA GLU A 167 -9.79 14.19 14.27
C GLU A 167 -11.16 13.52 14.06
N ARG A 168 -11.45 12.51 14.89
CA ARG A 168 -12.74 11.86 14.87
C ARG A 168 -13.84 12.84 15.33
N ARG A 169 -14.88 13.02 14.50
CA ARG A 169 -15.98 13.97 14.81
C ARG A 169 -17.08 13.35 15.68
N SER A 170 -17.23 12.01 15.65
CA SER A 170 -18.25 11.30 16.42
C SER A 170 -17.64 10.61 17.63
N VAL A 171 -18.29 10.70 18.77
CA VAL A 171 -17.89 10.01 20.00
C VAL A 171 -18.32 8.54 19.92
N ILE A 172 -17.52 7.64 20.48
CA ILE A 172 -17.86 6.23 20.65
C ILE A 172 -18.24 6.04 22.10
N GLU A 173 -19.49 5.67 22.33
CA GLU A 173 -20.03 5.37 23.65
C GLU A 173 -20.59 3.94 23.67
N PHE A 174 -20.67 3.35 24.88
CA PHE A 174 -21.41 2.11 25.03
C PHE A 174 -22.90 2.37 24.84
N ALA A 175 -23.61 1.45 24.18
CA ALA A 175 -25.04 1.56 23.99
C ALA A 175 -25.70 1.71 25.37
N GLY A 176 -26.35 2.86 25.63
CA GLY A 176 -27.30 3.02 26.71
C GLY A 176 -28.46 2.04 26.48
N GLY A 177 -29.09 1.57 27.55
CA GLY A 177 -30.26 0.66 27.45
C GLY A 177 -31.33 1.23 26.51
N GLU A 178 -32.15 0.35 25.96
CA GLU A 178 -33.30 0.77 25.16
C GLU A 178 -34.20 1.68 26.02
N PHE A 179 -34.66 2.79 25.45
CA PHE A 179 -35.61 3.67 26.11
C PHE A 179 -36.91 2.92 26.40
N SER A 180 -37.21 2.75 27.68
CA SER A 180 -38.47 2.15 28.09
C SER A 180 -39.62 3.18 28.07
N ILE A 181 -40.84 2.72 28.11
CA ILE A 181 -42.01 3.62 28.24
C ILE A 181 -41.94 4.40 29.54
N GLU A 182 -41.36 3.80 30.58
CA GLU A 182 -41.15 4.40 31.91
C GLU A 182 -40.23 5.62 31.85
N ASP A 183 -39.17 5.63 30.98
CA ASP A 183 -38.25 6.77 30.81
C ASP A 183 -38.95 8.01 30.23
N MET A 184 -40.15 7.88 29.68
CA MET A 184 -40.93 9.00 29.15
C MET A 184 -41.94 9.57 30.13
N ILE A 185 -42.20 8.88 31.25
CA ILE A 185 -43.12 9.34 32.29
C ILE A 185 -42.40 10.49 33.07
N PRO A 186 -42.99 11.69 33.12
CA PRO A 186 -42.38 12.78 33.90
C PRO A 186 -42.34 12.40 35.38
N ASP A 187 -41.21 12.74 36.03
CA ASP A 187 -41.05 12.62 37.47
C ASP A 187 -41.75 13.82 38.13
N GLU A 188 -43.02 13.62 38.52
CA GLU A 188 -43.91 14.63 39.10
C GLU A 188 -44.67 14.07 40.32
N LYS A 189 -45.09 14.97 41.18
CA LYS A 189 -45.94 14.61 42.31
C LYS A 189 -47.34 14.25 41.78
N VAL A 190 -47.81 13.08 42.13
CA VAL A 190 -49.12 12.56 41.67
C VAL A 190 -49.99 12.12 42.81
N VAL A 191 -51.28 12.23 42.61
CA VAL A 191 -52.30 11.65 43.49
C VAL A 191 -52.76 10.30 42.91
N ILE A 192 -52.64 9.27 43.71
CA ILE A 192 -53.15 7.92 43.32
C ILE A 192 -54.49 7.76 44.01
N THR A 193 -55.56 7.58 43.22
CA THR A 193 -56.88 7.26 43.71
C THR A 193 -57.22 5.82 43.39
N ILE A 194 -57.77 5.10 44.39
CA ILE A 194 -58.22 3.70 44.28
C ILE A 194 -59.69 3.70 44.55
N SER A 195 -60.50 3.21 43.60
CA SER A 195 -61.95 3.06 43.77
C SER A 195 -62.26 1.82 44.57
N HIS A 196 -63.51 1.74 45.15
CA HIS A 196 -63.97 0.57 45.84
C HIS A 196 -64.06 -0.71 44.98
N ALA A 197 -64.15 -0.52 43.66
CA ALA A 197 -64.11 -1.60 42.64
C ALA A 197 -62.71 -2.03 42.22
N GLY A 198 -61.59 -1.48 42.87
CA GLY A 198 -60.24 -1.87 42.61
C GLY A 198 -59.59 -1.16 41.41
N TYR A 199 -60.19 -0.14 40.80
CA TYR A 199 -59.55 0.68 39.76
C TYR A 199 -58.56 1.67 40.35
N ILE A 200 -57.36 1.76 39.80
CA ILE A 200 -56.32 2.68 40.16
C ILE A 200 -56.22 3.77 39.09
N LYS A 201 -56.21 5.04 39.47
CA LYS A 201 -55.98 6.21 38.60
C LYS A 201 -54.84 7.06 39.17
N ARG A 202 -53.91 7.43 38.29
CA ARG A 202 -52.85 8.41 38.53
C ARG A 202 -53.32 9.77 37.98
N THR A 203 -53.27 10.80 38.77
CA THR A 203 -53.62 12.17 38.38
C THR A 203 -52.52 13.12 38.87
N SER A 204 -52.07 14.06 38.01
CA SER A 204 -51.11 15.08 38.45
C SER A 204 -51.64 15.88 39.64
N LEU A 205 -50.74 16.28 40.53
CA LEU A 205 -51.13 17.11 41.67
C LEU A 205 -51.72 18.46 41.23
N ASP A 206 -51.32 18.97 40.05
CA ASP A 206 -51.75 20.25 39.49
C ASP A 206 -53.20 20.17 38.92
N GLU A 207 -53.75 18.99 38.77
CA GLU A 207 -55.14 18.73 38.34
C GLU A 207 -56.11 18.50 39.53
N TYR A 208 -55.57 18.54 40.77
CA TYR A 208 -56.33 18.26 42.00
C TYR A 208 -56.54 19.54 42.78
#